data_97fc0321ee23cc9a861ee93f628199d7
#
_entry.id   97fc0321ee23cc9a861ee93f628199d7
#
_cell.length_a   1.000
_cell.length_b   1.000
_cell.length_c   1.000
_cell.angle_alpha   90.00
_cell.angle_beta   90.00
_cell.angle_gamma   90.00
#
_symmetry.space_group_name_H-M   'P 1'
#
loop_
_entity.id
_entity.type
_entity.pdbx_description
1 polymer ?
#
loop_
_entity_poly.entity_id
_entity_poly.type
_entity_poly.pdbx_seq_one_letter_code
_entity_poly.pdbx_strand_id
1 'polypeptide(L)'
;MYKRQAIPGHNLPLGALGVFILWFCWFGFNCGSTTAATYNLGDIAMTTNLAAAAATLVTLIVTWVRYGKPDISMTMNGALAGLVAITASCDVVNDYEALFIGAVAGVVVVFAVEFFDKVVKIDDPVGAISVHGVCGALGTLFTGIFGEGCSFITQMIGFVAAVSYTHLRAHETRHDLV
;
A
#
# COMPACT_ATOMS: atom_id res chain seq x y z
N MET A 1 -17.41 12.99 26.15
CA MET A 1 -16.81 13.00 24.81
C MET A 1 -15.35 12.53 24.96
N TYR A 2 -15.09 11.24 24.76
CA TYR A 2 -13.74 10.70 24.88
C TYR A 2 -12.90 11.26 23.72
N LYS A 3 -11.86 12.05 24.04
CA LYS A 3 -10.84 12.40 23.06
C LYS A 3 -10.11 11.10 22.71
N ARG A 4 -10.35 10.56 21.52
CA ARG A 4 -9.53 9.49 20.97
C ARG A 4 -8.15 10.08 20.71
N GLN A 5 -7.21 9.75 21.57
CA GLN A 5 -5.83 10.14 21.43
C GLN A 5 -5.12 8.97 20.72
N ALA A 6 -4.38 9.27 19.66
CA ALA A 6 -3.57 8.26 19.00
C ALA A 6 -2.66 7.57 20.03
N ILE A 7 -2.69 6.26 20.10
CA ILE A 7 -1.85 5.47 21.01
C ILE A 7 -0.53 5.22 20.27
N PRO A 8 0.59 5.84 20.70
CA PRO A 8 1.87 5.64 20.04
C PRO A 8 2.34 4.19 20.21
N GLY A 9 2.97 3.65 19.16
CA GLY A 9 3.58 2.33 19.20
C GLY A 9 4.65 2.25 20.29
N HIS A 10 4.67 1.14 21.01
CA HIS A 10 5.58 0.97 22.17
C HIS A 10 7.00 0.53 21.77
N ASN A 11 7.22 0.05 20.54
CA ASN A 11 8.52 -0.47 20.10
C ASN A 11 8.74 -0.23 18.60
N LEU A 12 9.23 0.96 18.25
CA LEU A 12 9.54 1.32 16.86
C LEU A 12 10.61 0.45 16.21
N PRO A 13 11.71 0.05 16.89
CA PRO A 13 12.70 -0.87 16.32
C PRO A 13 12.10 -2.23 15.93
N LEU A 14 11.20 -2.77 16.74
CA LEU A 14 10.51 -4.02 16.42
C LEU A 14 9.55 -3.83 15.23
N GLY A 15 8.88 -2.68 15.16
CA GLY A 15 8.06 -2.31 14.00
C GLY A 15 8.88 -2.23 12.71
N ALA A 16 10.05 -1.59 12.77
CA ALA A 16 10.97 -1.51 11.63
C ALA A 16 11.45 -2.89 11.18
N LEU A 17 11.81 -3.77 12.12
CA LEU A 17 12.17 -5.15 11.81
C LEU A 17 11.01 -5.87 11.11
N GLY A 18 9.78 -5.68 11.58
CA GLY A 18 8.57 -6.22 10.93
C GLY A 18 8.42 -5.76 9.49
N VAL A 19 8.66 -4.47 9.22
CA VAL A 19 8.61 -3.93 7.85
C VAL A 19 9.71 -4.51 6.97
N PHE A 20 10.95 -4.70 7.49
CA PHE A 20 12.02 -5.37 6.75
C PHE A 20 11.66 -6.81 6.39
N ILE A 21 11.07 -7.55 7.32
CA ILE A 21 10.62 -8.93 7.08
C ILE A 21 9.51 -8.93 6.01
N LEU A 22 8.54 -8.04 6.11
CA LEU A 22 7.47 -7.91 5.11
C LEU A 22 8.02 -7.54 3.73
N TRP A 23 8.95 -6.60 3.65
CA TRP A 23 9.59 -6.21 2.40
C TRP A 23 10.33 -7.39 1.76
N PHE A 24 11.13 -8.11 2.55
CA PHE A 24 11.82 -9.30 2.07
C PHE A 24 10.84 -10.37 1.57
N CYS A 25 9.80 -10.67 2.33
CA CYS A 25 8.78 -11.64 1.95
C CYS A 25 7.96 -11.20 0.73
N TRP A 26 7.90 -9.89 0.46
CA TRP A 26 7.16 -9.34 -0.69
C TRP A 26 7.80 -9.72 -2.04
N PHE A 27 9.11 -9.92 -2.08
CA PHE A 27 9.74 -10.54 -3.25
C PHE A 27 9.19 -11.94 -3.50
N GLY A 28 9.01 -12.74 -2.46
CA GLY A 28 8.35 -14.04 -2.55
C GLY A 28 6.89 -13.92 -3.00
N PHE A 29 6.19 -12.91 -2.53
CA PHE A 29 4.80 -12.66 -2.91
C PHE A 29 4.68 -12.27 -4.40
N ASN A 30 5.34 -11.22 -4.84
CA ASN A 30 5.22 -10.72 -6.22
C ASN A 30 5.87 -11.68 -7.23
N CYS A 31 7.13 -12.06 -7.03
CA CYS A 31 7.80 -12.99 -7.93
C CYS A 31 7.16 -14.38 -7.89
N GLY A 32 6.74 -14.87 -6.72
CA GLY A 32 6.09 -16.18 -6.58
C GLY A 32 4.70 -16.23 -7.22
N SER A 33 4.04 -15.12 -7.40
CA SER A 33 2.72 -15.02 -8.06
C SER A 33 2.77 -15.40 -9.55
N THR A 34 3.95 -15.40 -10.18
CA THR A 34 4.11 -15.90 -11.55
C THR A 34 3.92 -17.42 -11.65
N THR A 35 4.02 -18.15 -10.53
CA THR A 35 3.92 -19.63 -10.44
C THR A 35 4.86 -20.40 -11.37
N ALA A 36 5.84 -19.74 -11.98
CA ALA A 36 6.83 -20.31 -12.88
C ALA A 36 8.18 -19.59 -12.73
N ALA A 37 9.28 -20.33 -12.87
CA ALA A 37 10.62 -19.75 -12.90
C ALA A 37 10.91 -19.21 -14.32
N THR A 38 10.61 -17.92 -14.51
CA THR A 38 10.80 -17.19 -15.77
C THR A 38 11.88 -16.15 -15.65
N TYR A 39 12.41 -15.64 -16.77
CA TYR A 39 13.41 -14.56 -16.77
C TYR A 39 12.87 -13.25 -16.19
N ASN A 40 11.55 -13.04 -16.23
CA ASN A 40 10.89 -11.82 -15.71
C ASN A 40 10.93 -11.68 -14.18
N LEU A 41 11.36 -12.73 -13.44
CA LEU A 41 11.44 -12.65 -11.98
C LEU A 41 12.37 -11.53 -11.50
N GLY A 42 13.46 -11.27 -12.26
CA GLY A 42 14.38 -10.18 -11.96
C GLY A 42 13.72 -8.81 -12.10
N ASP A 43 12.95 -8.61 -13.15
CA ASP A 43 12.24 -7.36 -13.41
C ASP A 43 11.16 -7.12 -12.36
N ILE A 44 10.37 -8.16 -12.02
CA ILE A 44 9.36 -8.09 -10.95
C ILE A 44 9.98 -7.74 -9.59
N ALA A 45 11.13 -8.33 -9.28
CA ALA A 45 11.85 -8.00 -8.06
C ALA A 45 12.36 -6.54 -8.08
N MET A 46 12.86 -6.07 -9.23
CA MET A 46 13.35 -4.71 -9.38
C MET A 46 12.22 -3.69 -9.25
N THR A 47 11.13 -3.82 -9.97
CA THR A 47 9.96 -2.93 -9.91
C THR A 47 9.37 -2.89 -8.49
N THR A 48 9.28 -4.05 -7.83
CA THR A 48 8.83 -4.16 -6.43
C THR A 48 9.73 -3.36 -5.50
N ASN A 49 11.06 -3.52 -5.62
CA ASN A 49 12.03 -2.82 -4.78
C ASN A 49 12.05 -1.31 -5.02
N LEU A 50 12.01 -0.89 -6.30
CA LEU A 50 12.02 0.52 -6.67
C LEU A 50 10.80 1.26 -6.15
N ALA A 51 9.61 0.68 -6.27
CA ALA A 51 8.39 1.30 -5.76
C ALA A 51 8.42 1.43 -4.23
N ALA A 52 8.85 0.41 -3.52
CA ALA A 52 8.99 0.45 -2.06
C ALA A 52 9.99 1.51 -1.59
N ALA A 53 11.16 1.57 -2.24
CA ALA A 53 12.19 2.55 -1.92
C ALA A 53 11.73 3.98 -2.22
N ALA A 54 11.11 4.22 -3.38
CA ALA A 54 10.56 5.52 -3.74
C ALA A 54 9.50 5.99 -2.75
N ALA A 55 8.56 5.12 -2.40
CA ALA A 55 7.51 5.43 -1.43
C ALA A 55 8.08 5.77 -0.05
N THR A 56 9.06 5.00 0.41
CA THR A 56 9.76 5.24 1.69
C THR A 56 10.38 6.63 1.73
N LEU A 57 11.18 6.97 0.70
CA LEU A 57 11.86 8.25 0.60
C LEU A 57 10.88 9.42 0.50
N VAL A 58 9.85 9.29 -0.34
CA VAL A 58 8.85 10.33 -0.53
C VAL A 58 8.05 10.55 0.76
N THR A 59 7.64 9.49 1.43
CA THR A 59 6.91 9.59 2.71
C THR A 59 7.78 10.27 3.78
N LEU A 60 9.07 9.92 3.86
CA LEU A 60 10.00 10.57 4.77
C LEU A 60 10.12 12.06 4.48
N ILE A 61 10.27 12.46 3.22
CA ILE A 61 10.38 13.87 2.80
C ILE A 61 9.07 14.62 3.08
N VAL A 62 7.91 14.04 2.71
CA VAL A 62 6.60 14.67 2.91
C VAL A 62 6.33 14.90 4.39
N THR A 63 6.61 13.92 5.25
CA THR A 63 6.43 14.06 6.70
C THR A 63 7.40 15.08 7.28
N TRP A 64 8.65 15.11 6.79
CA TRP A 64 9.64 16.10 7.23
C TRP A 64 9.21 17.55 6.90
N VAL A 65 8.80 17.77 5.66
CA VAL A 65 8.31 19.11 5.23
C VAL A 65 7.04 19.50 5.99
N ARG A 66 6.13 18.54 6.21
CA ARG A 66 4.81 18.81 6.81
C ARG A 66 4.84 18.96 8.31
N TYR A 67 5.66 18.17 9.01
CA TYR A 67 5.71 18.15 10.48
C TYR A 67 6.99 18.77 11.07
N GLY A 68 7.91 19.24 10.23
CA GLY A 68 9.20 19.81 10.64
C GLY A 68 10.22 18.76 11.10
N LYS A 69 9.85 17.49 11.13
CA LYS A 69 10.70 16.34 11.44
C LYS A 69 10.16 15.09 10.75
N PRO A 70 11.04 14.15 10.33
CA PRO A 70 10.58 12.90 9.74
C PRO A 70 9.84 12.05 10.78
N ASP A 71 8.78 11.39 10.33
CA ASP A 71 8.01 10.46 11.15
C ASP A 71 8.37 9.02 10.76
N ILE A 72 8.97 8.29 11.71
CA ILE A 72 9.43 6.90 11.46
C ILE A 72 8.25 5.96 11.21
N SER A 73 7.17 6.09 11.99
CA SER A 73 5.99 5.24 11.85
C SER A 73 5.34 5.44 10.49
N MET A 74 5.21 6.71 10.07
CA MET A 74 4.67 7.04 8.76
C MET A 74 5.60 6.59 7.62
N THR A 75 6.91 6.70 7.81
CA THR A 75 7.91 6.22 6.83
C THR A 75 7.83 4.70 6.65
N MET A 76 7.62 3.95 7.73
CA MET A 76 7.35 2.50 7.65
C MET A 76 6.07 2.20 6.87
N ASN A 77 4.99 2.93 7.12
CA ASN A 77 3.76 2.82 6.32
C ASN A 77 3.99 3.19 4.86
N GLY A 78 4.89 4.15 4.58
CA GLY A 78 5.31 4.50 3.22
C GLY A 78 5.95 3.33 2.47
N ALA A 79 6.85 2.59 3.13
CA ALA A 79 7.45 1.40 2.54
C ALA A 79 6.39 0.36 2.16
N LEU A 80 5.48 0.07 3.08
CA LEU A 80 4.38 -0.87 2.83
C LEU A 80 3.42 -0.36 1.76
N ALA A 81 3.12 0.94 1.73
CA ALA A 81 2.27 1.54 0.70
C ALA A 81 2.85 1.39 -0.71
N GLY A 82 4.17 1.55 -0.86
CA GLY A 82 4.87 1.30 -2.12
C GLY A 82 4.78 -0.15 -2.55
N LEU A 83 5.02 -1.09 -1.63
CA LEU A 83 4.90 -2.53 -1.87
C LEU A 83 3.47 -2.90 -2.31
N VAL A 84 2.46 -2.41 -1.60
CA VAL A 84 1.05 -2.67 -1.93
C VAL A 84 0.68 -2.07 -3.29
N ALA A 85 1.04 -0.82 -3.54
CA ALA A 85 0.67 -0.13 -4.78
C ALA A 85 1.28 -0.77 -6.03
N ILE A 86 2.49 -1.34 -5.94
CA ILE A 86 3.14 -1.98 -7.09
C ILE A 86 2.64 -3.41 -7.34
N THR A 87 2.03 -4.05 -6.34
CA THR A 87 1.69 -5.47 -6.39
C THR A 87 0.81 -5.85 -7.58
N ALA A 88 -0.14 -5.00 -7.97
CA ALA A 88 -1.05 -5.27 -9.09
C ALA A 88 -0.40 -5.10 -10.47
N SER A 89 0.75 -4.42 -10.56
CA SER A 89 1.37 -4.03 -11.84
C SER A 89 2.84 -4.40 -11.96
N CYS A 90 3.43 -5.07 -10.97
CA CYS A 90 4.86 -5.33 -10.88
C CYS A 90 5.46 -6.08 -12.09
N ASP A 91 4.65 -6.82 -12.83
CA ASP A 91 5.00 -7.63 -14.00
C ASP A 91 4.68 -6.96 -15.35
N VAL A 92 3.98 -5.83 -15.33
CA VAL A 92 3.49 -5.16 -16.55
C VAL A 92 3.89 -3.69 -16.67
N VAL A 93 4.72 -3.19 -15.74
CA VAL A 93 5.25 -1.82 -15.74
C VAL A 93 6.78 -1.82 -15.80
N ASN A 94 7.36 -0.74 -16.29
CA ASN A 94 8.80 -0.55 -16.29
C ASN A 94 9.30 0.12 -15.00
N ASP A 95 10.63 0.19 -14.83
CA ASP A 95 11.28 0.72 -13.62
C ASP A 95 10.90 2.18 -13.31
N TYR A 96 10.74 3.03 -14.32
CA TYR A 96 10.37 4.44 -14.13
C TYR A 96 8.92 4.58 -13.67
N GLU A 97 8.03 3.76 -14.22
CA GLU A 97 6.62 3.69 -13.81
C GLU A 97 6.51 3.15 -12.38
N ALA A 98 7.30 2.14 -12.02
CA ALA A 98 7.36 1.61 -10.66
C ALA A 98 7.83 2.68 -9.66
N LEU A 99 8.87 3.47 -9.99
CA LEU A 99 9.30 4.61 -9.18
C LEU A 99 8.19 5.65 -9.02
N PHE A 100 7.48 5.96 -10.10
CA PHE A 100 6.36 6.91 -10.07
C PHE A 100 5.20 6.41 -9.21
N ILE A 101 4.79 5.15 -9.38
CA ILE A 101 3.72 4.51 -8.58
C ILE A 101 4.09 4.55 -7.10
N GLY A 102 5.32 4.17 -6.76
CA GLY A 102 5.82 4.23 -5.40
C GLY A 102 5.83 5.64 -4.83
N ALA A 103 6.32 6.63 -5.59
CA ALA A 103 6.36 8.01 -5.16
C ALA A 103 4.96 8.56 -4.87
N VAL A 104 3.99 8.30 -5.74
CA VAL A 104 2.59 8.71 -5.53
C VAL A 104 1.99 8.00 -4.33
N ALA A 105 2.21 6.70 -4.16
CA ALA A 105 1.75 5.95 -2.99
C ALA A 105 2.32 6.53 -1.68
N GLY A 106 3.60 6.94 -1.68
CA GLY A 106 4.26 7.57 -0.55
C GLY A 106 3.65 8.92 -0.14
N VAL A 107 3.16 9.71 -1.12
CA VAL A 107 2.39 10.93 -0.84
C VAL A 107 0.99 10.57 -0.31
N VAL A 108 0.29 9.71 -1.04
CA VAL A 108 -1.11 9.38 -0.78
C VAL A 108 -1.30 8.77 0.61
N VAL A 109 -0.40 7.88 1.06
CA VAL A 109 -0.52 7.23 2.37
C VAL A 109 -0.50 8.24 3.52
N VAL A 110 0.30 9.31 3.44
CA VAL A 110 0.35 10.34 4.48
C VAL A 110 -1.00 11.04 4.60
N PHE A 111 -1.57 11.45 3.48
CA PHE A 111 -2.87 12.12 3.48
C PHE A 111 -4.03 11.17 3.81
N ALA A 112 -3.95 9.91 3.39
CA ALA A 112 -4.96 8.90 3.72
C ALA A 112 -5.03 8.63 5.22
N VAL A 113 -3.89 8.41 5.88
CA VAL A 113 -3.83 8.22 7.34
C VAL A 113 -4.40 9.44 8.06
N GLU A 114 -3.98 10.66 7.68
CA GLU A 114 -4.54 11.87 8.28
C GLU A 114 -6.04 12.03 8.06
N PHE A 115 -6.52 11.67 6.88
CA PHE A 115 -7.94 11.75 6.56
C PHE A 115 -8.78 10.79 7.41
N PHE A 116 -8.36 9.54 7.52
CA PHE A 116 -9.09 8.56 8.33
C PHE A 116 -9.06 8.92 9.81
N ASP A 117 -7.92 9.35 10.34
CA ASP A 117 -7.78 9.73 11.75
C ASP A 117 -8.55 11.03 12.09
N LYS A 118 -8.36 12.09 11.28
CA LYS A 118 -8.85 13.45 11.63
C LYS A 118 -10.26 13.72 11.13
N VAL A 119 -10.63 13.24 9.93
CA VAL A 119 -11.91 13.55 9.27
C VAL A 119 -12.93 12.46 9.50
N VAL A 120 -12.59 11.23 9.10
CA VAL A 120 -13.51 10.08 9.23
C VAL A 120 -13.58 9.59 10.67
N LYS A 121 -12.51 9.81 11.45
CA LYS A 121 -12.38 9.39 12.85
C LYS A 121 -12.50 7.87 13.03
N ILE A 122 -12.01 7.13 12.06
CA ILE A 122 -11.83 5.68 12.12
C ILE A 122 -10.43 5.44 12.67
N ASP A 123 -10.34 4.53 13.63
CA ASP A 123 -9.08 4.09 14.20
C ASP A 123 -8.38 3.15 13.20
N ASP A 124 -7.27 3.61 12.63
CA ASP A 124 -6.42 2.87 11.70
C ASP A 124 -4.97 2.83 12.25
N PRO A 125 -4.76 2.14 13.40
CA PRO A 125 -3.55 2.28 14.21
C PRO A 125 -2.28 1.82 13.50
N VAL A 126 -2.39 0.95 12.52
CA VAL A 126 -1.27 0.44 11.71
C VAL A 126 -1.36 0.87 10.25
N GLY A 127 -2.26 1.76 9.92
CA GLY A 127 -2.47 2.22 8.56
C GLY A 127 -3.04 1.16 7.62
N ALA A 128 -3.74 0.14 8.14
CA ALA A 128 -4.25 -0.96 7.33
C ALA A 128 -5.20 -0.49 6.22
N ILE A 129 -6.13 0.41 6.55
CA ILE A 129 -7.06 1.00 5.57
C ILE A 129 -6.30 1.88 4.59
N SER A 130 -5.43 2.74 5.10
CA SER A 130 -4.66 3.71 4.31
C SER A 130 -3.65 3.02 3.39
N VAL A 131 -2.93 2.02 3.89
CA VAL A 131 -1.91 1.29 3.12
C VAL A 131 -2.57 0.28 2.17
N HIS A 132 -3.38 -0.64 2.69
CA HIS A 132 -3.91 -1.72 1.84
C HIS A 132 -5.17 -1.28 1.06
N GLY A 133 -6.10 -0.57 1.69
CA GLY A 133 -7.32 -0.12 1.03
C GLY A 133 -7.04 0.97 -0.01
N VAL A 134 -6.45 2.09 0.41
CA VAL A 134 -6.26 3.26 -0.48
C VAL A 134 -5.12 3.03 -1.47
N CYS A 135 -3.93 2.63 -1.00
CA CYS A 135 -2.80 2.44 -1.93
C CYS A 135 -2.96 1.17 -2.78
N GLY A 136 -3.68 0.15 -2.31
CA GLY A 136 -4.03 -1.01 -3.14
C GLY A 136 -5.01 -0.64 -4.26
N ALA A 137 -6.04 0.15 -3.96
CA ALA A 137 -6.93 0.71 -4.98
C ALA A 137 -6.16 1.54 -6.00
N LEU A 138 -5.29 2.44 -5.53
CA LEU A 138 -4.44 3.28 -6.37
C LEU A 138 -3.57 2.42 -7.31
N GLY A 139 -2.90 1.40 -6.78
CA GLY A 139 -2.06 0.48 -7.56
C GLY A 139 -2.85 -0.27 -8.63
N THR A 140 -4.03 -0.78 -8.28
CA THR A 140 -4.93 -1.44 -9.24
C THR A 140 -5.34 -0.49 -10.38
N LEU A 141 -5.63 0.78 -10.08
CA LEU A 141 -5.96 1.77 -11.10
C LEU A 141 -4.76 2.12 -11.99
N PHE A 142 -3.56 2.21 -11.41
CA PHE A 142 -2.33 2.44 -12.17
C PHE A 142 -1.99 1.28 -13.10
N THR A 143 -2.32 0.04 -12.74
CA THR A 143 -2.21 -1.09 -13.66
C THR A 143 -3.01 -0.84 -14.95
N GLY A 144 -4.19 -0.25 -14.85
CA GLY A 144 -5.00 0.10 -16.01
C GLY A 144 -4.50 1.30 -16.83
N ILE A 145 -3.57 2.09 -16.27
CA ILE A 145 -2.98 3.27 -16.95
C ILE A 145 -1.64 2.92 -17.60
N PHE A 146 -0.76 2.22 -16.88
CA PHE A 146 0.61 1.95 -17.30
C PHE A 146 0.82 0.51 -17.80
N GLY A 147 -0.02 -0.45 -17.36
CA GLY A 147 0.15 -1.85 -17.73
C GLY A 147 -0.15 -2.11 -19.19
N GLU A 148 0.80 -2.70 -19.90
CA GLU A 148 0.59 -3.10 -21.30
C GLU A 148 -0.55 -4.12 -21.41
N GLY A 149 -1.52 -3.82 -22.29
CA GLY A 149 -2.70 -4.67 -22.47
C GLY A 149 -3.77 -4.59 -21.40
N CYS A 150 -3.58 -3.76 -20.35
CA CYS A 150 -4.53 -3.55 -19.29
C CYS A 150 -5.51 -2.40 -19.62
N SER A 151 -6.74 -2.51 -19.13
CA SER A 151 -7.77 -1.49 -19.33
C SER A 151 -8.15 -0.84 -18.01
N PHE A 152 -8.09 0.49 -17.94
CA PHE A 152 -8.50 1.25 -16.76
C PHE A 152 -9.95 0.95 -16.33
N ILE A 153 -10.86 0.83 -17.30
CA ILE A 153 -12.28 0.53 -17.02
C ILE A 153 -12.41 -0.86 -16.40
N THR A 154 -11.68 -1.84 -16.92
CA THR A 154 -11.70 -3.21 -16.37
C THR A 154 -11.15 -3.25 -14.95
N GLN A 155 -10.05 -2.54 -14.68
CA GLN A 155 -9.48 -2.44 -13.34
C GLN A 155 -10.44 -1.74 -12.37
N MET A 156 -11.12 -0.69 -12.80
CA MET A 156 -12.14 -0.01 -12.01
C MET A 156 -13.30 -0.93 -11.66
N ILE A 157 -13.81 -1.68 -12.62
CA ILE A 157 -14.91 -2.64 -12.42
C ILE A 157 -14.47 -3.73 -11.43
N GLY A 158 -13.26 -4.28 -11.61
CA GLY A 158 -12.70 -5.31 -10.72
C GLY A 158 -12.53 -4.80 -9.29
N PHE A 159 -12.01 -3.59 -9.12
CA PHE A 159 -11.87 -2.95 -7.82
C PHE A 159 -13.24 -2.78 -7.13
N VAL A 160 -14.22 -2.20 -7.81
CA VAL A 160 -15.57 -2.00 -7.26
C VAL A 160 -16.22 -3.33 -6.91
N ALA A 161 -16.10 -4.35 -7.77
CA ALA A 161 -16.63 -5.68 -7.50
C ALA A 161 -16.00 -6.32 -6.28
N ALA A 162 -14.67 -6.26 -6.14
CA ALA A 162 -13.94 -6.83 -5.00
C ALA A 162 -14.32 -6.15 -3.67
N VAL A 163 -14.38 -4.81 -3.65
CA VAL A 163 -14.75 -4.05 -2.45
C VAL A 163 -16.21 -4.32 -2.07
N SER A 164 -17.11 -4.31 -3.05
CA SER A 164 -18.53 -4.59 -2.81
C SER A 164 -18.74 -6.01 -2.28
N TYR A 165 -18.09 -7.00 -2.88
CA TYR A 165 -18.18 -8.40 -2.44
C TYR A 165 -17.67 -8.56 -0.99
N THR A 166 -16.50 -8.00 -0.67
CA THR A 166 -15.93 -8.07 0.67
C THR A 166 -16.85 -7.41 1.70
N HIS A 167 -17.43 -6.27 1.33
CA HIS A 167 -18.36 -5.56 2.23
C HIS A 167 -19.65 -6.35 2.48
N LEU A 168 -20.24 -6.92 1.44
CA LEU A 168 -21.45 -7.75 1.54
C LEU A 168 -21.21 -9.00 2.41
N ARG A 169 -20.09 -9.72 2.15
CA ARG A 169 -19.72 -10.91 2.96
C ARG A 169 -19.48 -10.59 4.42
N ALA A 170 -18.88 -9.44 4.73
CA ALA A 170 -18.67 -9.02 6.12
C ALA A 170 -19.99 -8.78 6.85
N HIS A 171 -21.07 -8.45 6.14
CA HIS A 171 -22.40 -8.32 6.73
C HIS A 171 -23.14 -9.65 6.85
N GLU A 172 -22.96 -10.58 5.92
CA GLU A 172 -23.59 -11.91 5.98
C GLU A 172 -23.09 -12.74 7.16
N THR A 173 -21.79 -12.78 7.40
CA THR A 173 -21.22 -13.53 8.53
C THR A 173 -21.69 -13.03 9.91
N ARG A 174 -22.25 -11.84 9.99
CA ARG A 174 -22.79 -11.28 11.22
C ARG A 174 -24.21 -11.82 11.52
N HIS A 175 -24.94 -12.26 10.50
CA HIS A 175 -26.27 -12.85 10.63
C HIS A 175 -26.23 -14.35 10.97
N ASP A 176 -25.14 -15.04 10.59
CA ASP A 176 -25.00 -16.49 10.82
C ASP A 176 -24.40 -16.84 12.20
N LEU A 177 -24.04 -15.84 13.00
CA LEU A 177 -23.42 -15.99 14.33
C LEU A 177 -24.33 -15.59 15.49
N VAL A 178 -25.65 -15.38 15.27
CA VAL A 178 -26.65 -15.08 16.32
C VAL A 178 -27.62 -16.23 16.52
#